data_515ffe3c8718cdb65bdfa76e587b0ce1
#
_entry.id   515ffe3c8718cdb65bdfa76e587b0ce1
#
_cell.length_a   1.000
_cell.length_b   1.000
_cell.length_c   1.000
_cell.angle_alpha   90.00
_cell.angle_beta   90.00
_cell.angle_gamma   90.00
#
_symmetry.space_group_name_H-M   'P 1'
#
loop_
_entity.id
_entity.type
_entity.pdbx_description
1 polymer ?
#
loop_
_entity_poly.entity_id
_entity_poly.type
_entity_poly.pdbx_seq_one_letter_code
_entity_poly.pdbx_strand_id
1 'polypeptide(L)'
;MLSNIPINLDKVKKEEIDKEILRAGIIAELDAINLYEQLAGMTTNKNIKMLFLDIAKEEKTHVGEFQTLLLTLDKQQAQELEKGKKEVEELIK
;
A
#
# COMPACT_ATOMS: atom_id res chain seq x y z
N MET A 1 13.85 0.94 2.48
CA MET A 1 12.66 0.34 3.11
C MET A 1 13.02 -0.35 4.41
N LEU A 2 12.14 -0.26 5.39
CA LEU A 2 12.35 -0.87 6.70
C LEU A 2 11.94 -2.33 6.75
N SER A 3 10.94 -2.73 5.96
CA SER A 3 10.47 -4.11 5.94
C SER A 3 11.17 -4.92 4.87
N ASN A 4 11.36 -6.20 5.14
CA ASN A 4 11.77 -7.17 4.13
C ASN A 4 10.51 -7.63 3.39
N ILE A 5 10.36 -7.20 2.15
CA ILE A 5 9.26 -7.65 1.32
C ILE A 5 9.64 -9.03 0.77
N PRO A 6 8.81 -10.08 0.99
CA PRO A 6 9.16 -11.43 0.56
C PRO A 6 8.96 -11.60 -0.95
N ILE A 7 9.85 -10.99 -1.72
CA ILE A 7 9.79 -11.04 -3.18
C ILE A 7 10.85 -11.99 -3.72
N ASN A 8 10.40 -12.93 -4.54
CA ASN A 8 11.30 -13.76 -5.33
C ASN A 8 10.65 -13.95 -6.70
N LEU A 9 10.85 -12.95 -7.56
CA LEU A 9 10.22 -12.90 -8.87
C LEU A 9 10.67 -14.03 -9.79
N ASP A 10 11.84 -14.62 -9.53
CA ASP A 10 12.34 -15.74 -10.33
C ASP A 10 11.49 -17.00 -10.18
N LYS A 11 10.75 -17.12 -9.08
CA LYS A 11 9.91 -18.29 -8.80
C LYS A 11 8.45 -18.08 -9.21
N VAL A 12 8.11 -16.92 -9.73
CA VAL A 12 6.74 -16.57 -10.08
C VAL A 12 6.47 -16.95 -11.53
N LYS A 13 5.29 -17.51 -11.79
CA LYS A 13 4.86 -17.78 -13.15
C LYS A 13 4.79 -16.47 -13.92
N LYS A 14 5.20 -16.49 -15.17
CA LYS A 14 5.28 -15.30 -16.01
C LYS A 14 3.95 -14.52 -16.06
N GLU A 15 2.84 -15.24 -16.14
CA GLU A 15 1.51 -14.62 -16.20
C GLU A 15 1.05 -13.99 -14.90
N GLU A 16 1.74 -14.28 -13.79
CA GLU A 16 1.42 -13.73 -12.47
C GLU A 16 2.37 -12.63 -12.01
N ILE A 17 3.47 -12.43 -12.75
CA ILE A 17 4.53 -11.53 -12.31
C ILE A 17 4.06 -10.08 -12.17
N ASP A 18 3.20 -9.60 -13.06
CA ASP A 18 2.71 -8.22 -13.01
C ASP A 18 1.86 -7.97 -11.77
N LYS A 19 1.06 -8.95 -11.37
CA LYS A 19 0.28 -8.85 -10.13
C LYS A 19 1.20 -8.71 -8.92
N GLU A 20 2.26 -9.51 -8.87
CA GLU A 20 3.18 -9.47 -7.74
C GLU A 20 4.02 -8.20 -7.73
N ILE A 21 4.38 -7.67 -8.89
CA ILE A 21 5.06 -6.37 -8.99
C ILE A 21 4.18 -5.28 -8.37
N LEU A 22 2.89 -5.26 -8.71
CA LEU A 22 1.97 -4.26 -8.17
C LEU A 22 1.74 -4.43 -6.67
N ARG A 23 1.61 -5.69 -6.19
CA ARG A 23 1.50 -5.96 -4.76
C ARG A 23 2.75 -5.50 -4.01
N ALA A 24 3.93 -5.75 -4.57
CA ALA A 24 5.19 -5.28 -4.00
C ALA A 24 5.22 -3.76 -3.90
N GLY A 25 4.74 -3.07 -4.93
CA GLY A 25 4.62 -1.61 -4.91
C GLY A 25 3.73 -1.13 -3.78
N ILE A 26 2.57 -1.77 -3.60
CA ILE A 26 1.64 -1.42 -2.51
C ILE A 26 2.30 -1.63 -1.14
N ILE A 27 2.97 -2.76 -0.94
CA ILE A 27 3.65 -3.05 0.32
C ILE A 27 4.72 -1.98 0.61
N ALA A 28 5.49 -1.61 -0.41
CA ALA A 28 6.54 -0.60 -0.26
C ALA A 28 5.95 0.76 0.13
N GLU A 29 4.83 1.17 -0.48
CA GLU A 29 4.18 2.43 -0.15
C GLU A 29 3.60 2.43 1.27
N LEU A 30 2.97 1.34 1.69
CA LEU A 30 2.46 1.23 3.05
C LEU A 30 3.58 1.31 4.08
N ASP A 31 4.72 0.69 3.80
CA ASP A 31 5.90 0.75 4.65
C ASP A 31 6.42 2.19 4.75
N ALA A 32 6.49 2.89 3.62
CA ALA A 32 6.92 4.28 3.57
C ALA A 32 5.98 5.20 4.36
N ILE A 33 4.66 4.97 4.28
CA ILE A 33 3.67 5.74 5.06
C ILE A 33 3.97 5.61 6.55
N ASN A 34 4.19 4.38 7.03
CA ASN A 34 4.51 4.14 8.43
C ASN A 34 5.77 4.90 8.84
N LEU A 35 6.82 4.83 8.02
CA LEU A 35 8.08 5.51 8.30
C LEU A 35 7.89 7.02 8.41
N TYR A 36 7.24 7.62 7.43
CA TYR A 36 7.10 9.08 7.37
C TYR A 36 6.20 9.62 8.48
N GLU A 37 5.13 8.90 8.83
CA GLU A 37 4.28 9.30 9.94
C GLU A 37 5.01 9.20 11.29
N GLN A 38 5.84 8.17 11.46
CA GLN A 38 6.66 8.03 12.66
C GLN A 38 7.70 9.16 12.76
N LEU A 39 8.37 9.48 11.66
CA LEU A 39 9.34 10.56 11.64
C LEU A 39 8.68 11.91 11.93
N ALA A 40 7.50 12.14 11.39
CA ALA A 40 6.72 13.35 11.68
C ALA A 40 6.40 13.44 13.18
N GLY A 41 6.13 12.31 13.83
CA GLY A 41 5.84 12.25 15.25
C GLY A 41 7.06 12.48 16.13
N MET A 42 8.26 12.25 15.61
CA MET A 42 9.50 12.39 16.37
C MET A 42 10.06 13.80 16.38
N THR A 43 9.72 14.62 15.40
CA THR A 43 10.27 15.97 15.29
C THR A 43 9.44 17.00 16.06
N THR A 44 10.11 18.00 16.64
CA THR A 44 9.44 19.15 17.24
C THR A 44 9.40 20.34 16.27
N ASN A 45 10.07 20.22 15.12
CA ASN A 45 10.09 21.27 14.11
C ASN A 45 8.82 21.17 13.26
N LYS A 46 8.01 22.22 13.30
CA LYS A 46 6.71 22.24 12.61
C LYS A 46 6.83 22.07 11.09
N ASN A 47 7.84 22.66 10.49
CA ASN A 47 8.02 22.58 9.04
C ASN A 47 8.44 21.17 8.61
N ILE A 48 9.31 20.54 9.39
CA ILE A 48 9.72 19.16 9.11
C ILE A 48 8.51 18.22 9.25
N LYS A 49 7.73 18.40 10.32
CA LYS A 49 6.51 17.60 10.53
C LYS A 49 5.56 17.74 9.35
N MET A 50 5.30 18.98 8.91
CA MET A 50 4.39 19.23 7.78
C MET A 50 4.88 18.56 6.51
N LEU A 51 6.19 18.62 6.24
CA LEU A 51 6.76 18.00 5.06
C LEU A 51 6.56 16.49 5.06
N PHE A 52 6.90 15.83 6.18
CA PHE A 52 6.75 14.36 6.25
C PHE A 52 5.28 13.94 6.18
N LEU A 53 4.37 14.67 6.78
CA LEU A 53 2.93 14.35 6.69
C LEU A 53 2.41 14.55 5.27
N ASP A 54 2.90 15.55 4.56
CA ASP A 54 2.52 15.77 3.16
C ASP A 54 3.04 14.63 2.27
N ILE A 55 4.29 14.22 2.48
CA ILE A 55 4.86 13.10 1.73
C ILE A 55 4.09 11.80 2.03
N ALA A 56 3.76 11.56 3.30
CA ALA A 56 2.97 10.38 3.67
C ALA A 56 1.61 10.38 2.96
N LYS A 57 0.99 11.54 2.83
CA LYS A 57 -0.27 11.68 2.10
C LYS A 57 -0.10 11.31 0.63
N GLU A 58 0.99 11.77 -0.01
CA GLU A 58 1.29 11.41 -1.39
C GLU A 58 1.48 9.90 -1.57
N GLU A 59 2.13 9.24 -0.59
CA GLU A 59 2.30 7.79 -0.63
C GLU A 59 0.95 7.06 -0.55
N LYS A 60 -0.02 7.60 0.17
CA LYS A 60 -1.38 7.04 0.20
C LYS A 60 -2.04 7.11 -1.17
N THR A 61 -1.80 8.18 -1.92
CA THR A 61 -2.27 8.30 -3.30
C THR A 61 -1.63 7.23 -4.18
N HIS A 62 -0.33 6.99 -4.00
CA HIS A 62 0.39 5.95 -4.76
C HIS A 62 -0.19 4.56 -4.51
N VAL A 63 -0.59 4.27 -3.26
CA VAL A 63 -1.28 3.01 -2.95
C VAL A 63 -2.52 2.85 -3.83
N GLY A 64 -3.32 3.91 -3.95
CA GLY A 64 -4.51 3.90 -4.80
C GLY A 64 -4.19 3.67 -6.27
N GLU A 65 -3.10 4.28 -6.75
CA GLU A 65 -2.67 4.12 -8.14
C GLU A 65 -2.27 2.69 -8.44
N PHE A 66 -1.41 2.09 -7.60
CA PHE A 66 -1.01 0.70 -7.77
C PHE A 66 -2.20 -0.25 -7.65
N GLN A 67 -3.06 -0.01 -6.67
CA GLN A 67 -4.23 -0.84 -6.45
C GLN A 67 -5.19 -0.82 -7.65
N THR A 68 -5.39 0.35 -8.25
CA THR A 68 -6.27 0.48 -9.42
C THR A 68 -5.79 -0.43 -10.54
N LEU A 69 -4.50 -0.42 -10.86
CA LEU A 69 -3.97 -1.30 -11.90
C LEU A 69 -4.03 -2.77 -11.47
N LEU A 70 -3.74 -3.07 -10.20
CA LEU A 70 -3.82 -4.44 -9.69
C LEU A 70 -5.21 -5.02 -9.89
N LEU A 71 -6.25 -4.26 -9.60
CA LEU A 71 -7.62 -4.73 -9.70
C LEU A 71 -8.08 -4.96 -11.15
N THR A 72 -7.41 -4.35 -12.13
CA THR A 72 -7.67 -4.66 -13.55
C THR A 72 -7.10 -6.01 -13.94
N LEU A 73 -6.05 -6.48 -13.25
CA LEU A 73 -5.38 -7.74 -13.55
C LEU A 73 -5.87 -8.88 -12.66
N ASP A 74 -6.42 -8.57 -11.50
CA ASP A 74 -6.83 -9.55 -10.49
C ASP A 74 -8.29 -9.33 -10.12
N LYS A 75 -9.18 -9.94 -10.89
CA LYS A 75 -10.63 -9.78 -10.67
C LYS A 75 -11.09 -10.39 -9.37
N GLN A 76 -10.46 -11.47 -8.93
CA GLN A 76 -10.78 -12.08 -7.64
C GLN A 76 -10.46 -11.11 -6.49
N GLN A 77 -9.30 -10.43 -6.58
CA GLN A 77 -8.93 -9.43 -5.57
C GLN A 77 -9.96 -8.30 -5.51
N ALA A 78 -10.44 -7.83 -6.67
CA ALA A 78 -11.45 -6.79 -6.73
C ALA A 78 -12.74 -7.23 -6.05
N GLN A 79 -13.20 -8.46 -6.33
CA GLN A 79 -14.41 -9.02 -5.74
C GLN A 79 -14.27 -9.20 -4.23
N GLU A 80 -13.12 -9.71 -3.80
CA GLU A 80 -12.89 -9.98 -2.38
C GLU A 80 -12.69 -8.70 -1.57
N LEU A 81 -12.14 -7.63 -2.16
CA LEU A 81 -12.08 -6.32 -1.50
C LEU A 81 -13.49 -5.78 -1.23
N GLU A 82 -14.39 -5.90 -2.18
CA GLU A 82 -15.77 -5.45 -2.01
C GLU A 82 -16.49 -6.29 -0.95
N LYS A 83 -16.29 -7.60 -0.96
CA LYS A 83 -16.84 -8.50 0.04
C LYS A 83 -16.32 -8.17 1.43
N GLY A 84 -15.01 -7.94 1.55
CA GLY A 84 -14.41 -7.58 2.83
C GLY A 84 -14.97 -6.27 3.38
N LYS A 85 -15.17 -5.28 2.51
CA LYS A 85 -15.80 -4.02 2.91
C LYS A 85 -17.19 -4.25 3.51
N LYS A 86 -18.01 -5.06 2.87
CA LYS A 86 -19.35 -5.37 3.35
C LYS A 86 -19.32 -6.11 4.68
N GLU A 87 -18.38 -7.06 4.83
CA GLU A 87 -18.23 -7.81 6.08
C GLU A 87 -17.89 -6.88 7.25
N VAL A 88 -17.02 -5.90 7.04
CA VAL A 88 -16.69 -4.91 8.07
C VAL A 88 -17.90 -4.06 8.40
N GLU A 89 -18.62 -3.58 7.39
CA GLU A 89 -19.82 -2.76 7.60
C GLU A 89 -20.87 -3.51 8.42
N GLU A 90 -21.02 -4.82 8.20
CA GLU A 90 -21.96 -5.63 9.00
C GLU A 90 -21.43 -5.82 10.44
N LEU A 91 -20.12 -6.00 10.61
CA LEU A 91 -19.54 -6.27 11.92
C LEU A 91 -19.62 -5.08 12.86
N ILE A 92 -19.38 -3.87 12.35
CA ILE A 92 -19.31 -2.65 13.18
C ILE A 92 -20.57 -1.81 13.16
N LYS A 93 -21.63 -2.35 12.64
CA LYS A 93 -22.93 -1.72 12.46
C LYS A 93 -23.59 -1.31 13.79
#